data_cd8a34604be10f1760c2a0479e63169a
#
_entry.id   cd8a34604be10f1760c2a0479e63169a
#
_cell.length_a   1.000
_cell.length_b   1.000
_cell.length_c   1.000
_cell.angle_alpha   90.00
_cell.angle_beta   90.00
_cell.angle_gamma   90.00
#
_symmetry.space_group_name_H-M   'P 1'
#
loop_
_entity.id
_entity.type
_entity.pdbx_description
1 polymer ?
#
loop_
_entity_poly.entity_id
_entity_poly.type
_entity_poly.pdbx_seq_one_letter_code
_entity_poly.pdbx_strand_id
1 'polypeptide(L)'
;MTYHHGNLKEELISSACRICELNGHDQMSLRSIAKEANVSQTAPYRHFKTKESLLAEVSKRGFDELTKKLIESVNKNNKTISLEEQFLEMGLAYLEFGLKNRNIYDLMHSPSIQKADFPELLESAGGAFDVLAKFLMALFPGINENQLSQKCMKHWAMMHGLIDLLDLKIDPANKSHAGNAMINTKKDLRAFLKESIDL
;
A
#
# COMPACT_ATOMS: atom_id res chain seq x y z
N MET A 1 -26.18 24.70 0.57
CA MET A 1 -25.05 23.87 0.13
C MET A 1 -25.41 23.28 -1.21
N THR A 2 -24.75 23.73 -2.26
CA THR A 2 -25.01 23.33 -3.65
C THR A 2 -24.51 21.90 -3.86
N TYR A 3 -25.40 20.97 -4.02
CA TYR A 3 -25.12 19.57 -4.31
C TYR A 3 -24.62 19.48 -5.77
N HIS A 4 -23.31 19.29 -5.96
CA HIS A 4 -22.74 19.03 -7.27
C HIS A 4 -23.05 17.60 -7.70
N HIS A 5 -24.11 17.40 -8.47
CA HIS A 5 -24.51 16.11 -9.04
C HIS A 5 -23.47 15.46 -9.99
N GLY A 6 -22.33 16.15 -10.25
CA GLY A 6 -21.31 15.73 -11.22
C GLY A 6 -20.29 14.71 -10.68
N ASN A 7 -20.23 14.43 -9.39
CA ASN A 7 -19.14 13.60 -8.84
C ASN A 7 -19.56 12.64 -7.71
N LEU A 8 -20.79 12.10 -7.75
CA LEU A 8 -21.26 11.19 -6.70
C LEU A 8 -20.38 9.93 -6.58
N LYS A 9 -19.89 9.38 -7.70
CA LYS A 9 -18.97 8.22 -7.67
C LYS A 9 -17.74 8.53 -6.83
N GLU A 10 -17.11 9.69 -7.06
CA GLU A 10 -15.91 10.14 -6.34
C GLU A 10 -16.19 10.38 -4.85
N GLU A 11 -17.33 11.00 -4.51
CA GLU A 11 -17.71 11.21 -3.10
C GLU A 11 -17.93 9.88 -2.38
N LEU A 12 -18.57 8.90 -3.04
CA LEU A 12 -18.76 7.56 -2.47
C LEU A 12 -17.42 6.86 -2.22
N ILE A 13 -16.47 6.93 -3.17
CA ILE A 13 -15.14 6.34 -3.00
C ILE A 13 -14.38 7.06 -1.88
N SER A 14 -14.42 8.40 -1.84
CA SER A 14 -13.75 9.18 -0.79
C SER A 14 -14.32 8.88 0.60
N SER A 15 -15.65 8.75 0.71
CA SER A 15 -16.32 8.32 1.95
C SER A 15 -15.93 6.90 2.34
N ALA A 16 -15.80 6.00 1.36
CA ALA A 16 -15.34 4.64 1.60
C ALA A 16 -13.89 4.59 2.09
N CYS A 17 -12.98 5.40 1.52
CA CYS A 17 -11.61 5.55 2.03
C CYS A 17 -11.61 5.99 3.49
N ARG A 18 -12.34 7.05 3.84
CA ARG A 18 -12.44 7.54 5.24
C ARG A 18 -12.93 6.46 6.21
N ILE A 19 -13.99 5.72 5.86
CA ILE A 19 -14.50 4.63 6.70
C ILE A 19 -13.46 3.52 6.83
N CYS A 20 -12.79 3.16 5.72
CA CYS A 20 -11.76 2.13 5.71
C CYS A 20 -10.61 2.51 6.64
N GLU A 21 -10.10 3.74 6.54
CA GLU A 21 -9.01 4.26 7.38
C GLU A 21 -9.35 4.19 8.88
N LEU A 22 -10.60 4.52 9.24
CA LEU A 22 -11.03 4.59 10.63
C LEU A 22 -11.37 3.21 11.22
N ASN A 23 -12.05 2.35 10.46
CA ASN A 23 -12.72 1.17 11.00
C ASN A 23 -12.31 -0.15 10.32
N GLY A 24 -11.45 -0.08 9.29
CA GLY A 24 -11.15 -1.23 8.44
C GLY A 24 -12.27 -1.56 7.45
N HIS A 25 -11.96 -2.42 6.49
CA HIS A 25 -12.86 -2.73 5.37
C HIS A 25 -13.97 -3.76 5.73
N ASP A 26 -13.80 -4.55 6.78
CA ASP A 26 -14.78 -5.58 7.18
C ASP A 26 -16.11 -4.95 7.61
N GLN A 27 -16.06 -3.83 8.31
CA GLN A 27 -17.23 -3.11 8.81
C GLN A 27 -17.94 -2.28 7.74
N MET A 28 -17.41 -2.20 6.51
CA MET A 28 -17.97 -1.38 5.45
C MET A 28 -19.17 -2.05 4.78
N SER A 29 -20.16 -1.22 4.43
CA SER A 29 -21.31 -1.58 3.60
C SER A 29 -21.69 -0.41 2.71
N LEU A 30 -22.36 -0.69 1.56
CA LEU A 30 -22.87 0.39 0.71
C LEU A 30 -23.81 1.34 1.47
N ARG A 31 -24.52 0.84 2.48
CA ARG A 31 -25.39 1.67 3.34
C ARG A 31 -24.60 2.58 4.27
N SER A 32 -23.54 2.07 4.91
CA SER A 32 -22.70 2.90 5.78
C SER A 32 -21.98 3.99 4.97
N ILE A 33 -21.57 3.68 3.76
CA ILE A 33 -20.92 4.62 2.83
C ILE A 33 -21.92 5.69 2.35
N ALA A 34 -23.16 5.30 2.01
CA ALA A 34 -24.21 6.25 1.65
C ALA A 34 -24.49 7.24 2.79
N LYS A 35 -24.53 6.75 4.04
CA LYS A 35 -24.69 7.58 5.24
C LYS A 35 -23.54 8.55 5.41
N GLU A 36 -22.29 8.09 5.28
CA GLU A 36 -21.08 8.93 5.37
C GLU A 36 -21.05 10.01 4.28
N ALA A 37 -21.43 9.64 3.04
CA ALA A 37 -21.53 10.56 1.92
C ALA A 37 -22.75 11.49 1.97
N ASN A 38 -23.61 11.36 3.01
CA ASN A 38 -24.85 12.12 3.16
C ASN A 38 -25.79 12.03 1.93
N VAL A 39 -25.95 10.82 1.41
CA VAL A 39 -26.83 10.53 0.26
C VAL A 39 -27.85 9.44 0.61
N SER A 40 -28.87 9.25 -0.27
CA SER A 40 -29.86 8.18 -0.09
C SER A 40 -29.20 6.81 -0.10
N GLN A 41 -29.73 5.86 0.66
CA GLN A 41 -29.20 4.48 0.73
C GLN A 41 -29.21 3.76 -0.62
N THR A 42 -29.97 4.23 -1.59
CA THR A 42 -30.04 3.67 -2.95
C THR A 42 -29.03 4.31 -3.91
N ALA A 43 -28.46 5.47 -3.55
CA ALA A 43 -27.55 6.20 -4.42
C ALA A 43 -26.29 5.41 -4.81
N PRO A 44 -25.61 4.67 -3.91
CA PRO A 44 -24.42 3.89 -4.27
C PRO A 44 -24.69 2.84 -5.36
N TYR A 45 -25.86 2.21 -5.37
CA TYR A 45 -26.21 1.15 -6.32
C TYR A 45 -26.29 1.61 -7.78
N ARG A 46 -26.32 2.94 -8.02
CA ARG A 46 -26.25 3.52 -9.37
C ARG A 46 -24.82 3.46 -9.94
N HIS A 47 -23.81 3.36 -9.08
CA HIS A 47 -22.40 3.38 -9.45
C HIS A 47 -21.68 2.05 -9.16
N PHE A 48 -22.12 1.34 -8.12
CA PHE A 48 -21.48 0.11 -7.63
C PHE A 48 -22.53 -0.99 -7.50
N LYS A 49 -22.37 -2.05 -8.28
CA LYS A 49 -23.29 -3.19 -8.23
C LYS A 49 -23.16 -3.98 -6.93
N THR A 50 -21.95 -4.05 -6.39
CA THR A 50 -21.62 -4.83 -5.19
C THR A 50 -20.71 -4.02 -4.24
N LYS A 51 -20.57 -4.49 -2.99
CA LYS A 51 -19.59 -3.96 -2.06
C LYS A 51 -18.17 -4.11 -2.61
N GLU A 52 -17.87 -5.25 -3.19
CA GLU A 52 -16.55 -5.58 -3.73
C GLU A 52 -16.13 -4.61 -4.83
N SER A 53 -17.05 -4.18 -5.71
CA SER A 53 -16.74 -3.21 -6.77
C SER A 53 -16.37 -1.83 -6.21
N LEU A 54 -16.92 -1.43 -5.07
CA LEU A 54 -16.50 -0.20 -4.38
C LEU A 54 -15.18 -0.39 -3.64
N LEU A 55 -14.99 -1.54 -2.96
CA LEU A 55 -13.73 -1.85 -2.29
C LEU A 55 -12.57 -1.96 -3.28
N ALA A 56 -12.82 -2.44 -4.50
CA ALA A 56 -11.84 -2.48 -5.58
C ALA A 56 -11.35 -1.06 -5.96
N GLU A 57 -12.25 -0.08 -6.02
CA GLU A 57 -11.87 1.32 -6.27
C GLU A 57 -11.06 1.93 -5.11
N VAL A 58 -11.41 1.60 -3.85
CA VAL A 58 -10.64 2.04 -2.68
C VAL A 58 -9.23 1.41 -2.70
N SER A 59 -9.16 0.11 -2.98
CA SER A 59 -7.89 -0.62 -3.12
C SER A 59 -7.02 -0.06 -4.25
N LYS A 60 -7.64 0.23 -5.41
CA LYS A 60 -6.99 0.88 -6.54
C LYS A 60 -6.34 2.20 -6.14
N ARG A 61 -7.07 3.08 -5.43
CA ARG A 61 -6.50 4.35 -4.93
C ARG A 61 -5.33 4.13 -3.99
N GLY A 62 -5.39 3.11 -3.13
CA GLY A 62 -4.28 2.75 -2.26
C GLY A 62 -3.03 2.39 -3.06
N PHE A 63 -3.14 1.57 -4.11
CA PHE A 63 -2.02 1.23 -4.99
C PHE A 63 -1.50 2.43 -5.80
N ASP A 64 -2.40 3.28 -6.32
CA ASP A 64 -2.01 4.48 -7.06
C ASP A 64 -1.23 5.45 -6.14
N GLU A 65 -1.68 5.62 -4.89
CA GLU A 65 -0.98 6.47 -3.92
C GLU A 65 0.37 5.88 -3.49
N LEU A 66 0.44 4.57 -3.26
CA LEU A 66 1.69 3.87 -2.97
C LEU A 66 2.68 4.08 -4.13
N THR A 67 2.27 3.78 -5.37
CA THR A 67 3.11 3.95 -6.56
C THR A 67 3.63 5.37 -6.68
N LYS A 68 2.77 6.37 -6.48
CA LYS A 68 3.16 7.78 -6.47
C LYS A 68 4.22 8.08 -5.42
N LYS A 69 4.05 7.61 -4.19
CA LYS A 69 5.03 7.81 -3.10
C LYS A 69 6.37 7.17 -3.39
N LEU A 70 6.38 5.96 -3.97
CA LEU A 70 7.61 5.29 -4.37
C LEU A 70 8.36 6.10 -5.44
N ILE A 71 7.66 6.59 -6.46
CA ILE A 71 8.24 7.43 -7.51
C ILE A 71 8.77 8.75 -6.93
N GLU A 72 8.01 9.40 -6.05
CA GLU A 72 8.41 10.67 -5.41
C GLU A 72 9.66 10.48 -4.53
N SER A 73 9.77 9.38 -3.77
CA SER A 73 10.91 9.10 -2.91
C SER A 73 12.22 8.98 -3.70
N VAL A 74 12.15 8.37 -4.87
CA VAL A 74 13.30 8.23 -5.78
C VAL A 74 13.65 9.56 -6.44
N ASN A 75 12.65 10.30 -6.94
CA ASN A 75 12.88 11.53 -7.70
C ASN A 75 13.39 12.69 -6.84
N LYS A 76 13.02 12.75 -5.58
CA LYS A 76 13.35 13.85 -4.65
C LYS A 76 14.87 14.08 -4.53
N ASN A 77 15.66 13.01 -4.62
CA ASN A 77 17.10 13.04 -4.36
C ASN A 77 17.95 12.44 -5.50
N ASN A 78 17.37 12.18 -6.68
CA ASN A 78 18.01 11.40 -7.74
C ASN A 78 19.33 11.97 -8.30
N LYS A 79 19.61 13.26 -8.05
CA LYS A 79 20.83 13.94 -8.53
C LYS A 79 21.98 13.98 -7.52
N THR A 80 21.72 13.62 -6.26
CA THR A 80 22.66 13.84 -5.17
C THR A 80 23.07 12.58 -4.41
N ILE A 81 22.32 11.48 -4.57
CA ILE A 81 22.56 10.22 -3.83
C ILE A 81 22.71 9.04 -4.81
N SER A 82 23.40 7.99 -4.36
CA SER A 82 23.61 6.76 -5.15
C SER A 82 22.31 6.02 -5.44
N LEU A 83 22.33 5.08 -6.40
CA LEU A 83 21.16 4.23 -6.69
C LEU A 83 20.79 3.37 -5.48
N GLU A 84 21.79 2.86 -4.74
CA GLU A 84 21.56 2.07 -3.53
C GLU A 84 20.84 2.90 -2.47
N GLU A 85 21.23 4.16 -2.30
CA GLU A 85 20.59 5.06 -1.35
C GLU A 85 19.16 5.43 -1.79
N GLN A 86 18.93 5.62 -3.09
CA GLN A 86 17.58 5.81 -3.64
C GLN A 86 16.70 4.58 -3.42
N PHE A 87 17.27 3.38 -3.55
CA PHE A 87 16.55 2.13 -3.29
C PHE A 87 16.14 2.01 -1.81
N LEU A 88 17.03 2.42 -0.91
CA LEU A 88 16.74 2.50 0.52
C LEU A 88 15.60 3.48 0.83
N GLU A 89 15.63 4.68 0.23
CA GLU A 89 14.54 5.68 0.37
C GLU A 89 13.19 5.13 -0.14
N MET A 90 13.20 4.40 -1.25
CA MET A 90 12.01 3.74 -1.78
C MET A 90 11.47 2.69 -0.79
N GLY A 91 12.34 1.89 -0.19
CA GLY A 91 11.97 0.92 0.84
C GLY A 91 11.36 1.58 2.08
N LEU A 92 11.96 2.66 2.56
CA LEU A 92 11.43 3.45 3.70
C LEU A 92 10.06 4.04 3.37
N ALA A 93 9.87 4.59 2.15
CA ALA A 93 8.58 5.13 1.71
C ALA A 93 7.48 4.05 1.65
N TYR A 94 7.81 2.83 1.22
CA TYR A 94 6.91 1.68 1.24
C TYR A 94 6.46 1.33 2.66
N LEU A 95 7.41 1.18 3.59
CA LEU A 95 7.12 0.88 5.00
C LEU A 95 6.30 1.99 5.66
N GLU A 96 6.67 3.26 5.43
CA GLU A 96 5.91 4.39 5.95
C GLU A 96 4.46 4.38 5.45
N PHE A 97 4.25 4.11 4.16
CA PHE A 97 2.90 4.01 3.60
C PHE A 97 2.09 2.90 4.27
N GLY A 98 2.62 1.67 4.36
CA GLY A 98 1.91 0.52 4.91
C GLY A 98 1.58 0.70 6.39
N LEU A 99 2.52 1.22 7.18
CA LEU A 99 2.33 1.45 8.62
C LEU A 99 1.37 2.60 8.91
N LYS A 100 1.42 3.68 8.12
CA LYS A 100 0.56 4.85 8.31
C LYS A 100 -0.87 4.62 7.83
N ASN A 101 -1.05 3.85 6.76
CA ASN A 101 -2.34 3.59 6.12
C ASN A 101 -2.76 2.13 6.32
N ARG A 102 -2.55 1.57 7.51
CA ARG A 102 -2.67 0.12 7.78
C ARG A 102 -3.96 -0.49 7.23
N ASN A 103 -5.11 0.10 7.52
CA ASN A 103 -6.40 -0.44 7.09
C ASN A 103 -6.60 -0.42 5.57
N ILE A 104 -6.08 0.60 4.87
CA ILE A 104 -6.07 0.64 3.40
C ILE A 104 -5.09 -0.41 2.86
N TYR A 105 -3.92 -0.53 3.46
CA TYR A 105 -2.92 -1.53 3.09
C TYR A 105 -3.46 -2.95 3.23
N ASP A 106 -4.18 -3.26 4.31
CA ASP A 106 -4.83 -4.55 4.53
C ASP A 106 -5.88 -4.82 3.44
N LEU A 107 -6.68 -3.82 3.08
CA LEU A 107 -7.64 -3.94 1.99
C LEU A 107 -6.96 -4.20 0.64
N MET A 108 -5.85 -3.49 0.32
CA MET A 108 -5.09 -3.67 -0.93
C MET A 108 -4.61 -5.12 -1.10
N HIS A 109 -4.31 -5.82 0.00
CA HIS A 109 -3.78 -7.18 0.01
C HIS A 109 -4.82 -8.23 0.46
N SER A 110 -6.05 -7.79 0.73
CA SER A 110 -7.13 -8.68 1.17
C SER A 110 -7.50 -9.71 0.10
N PRO A 111 -7.65 -11.00 0.48
CA PRO A 111 -8.18 -12.03 -0.41
C PRO A 111 -9.66 -11.86 -0.72
N SER A 112 -10.37 -10.96 -0.01
CA SER A 112 -11.80 -10.68 -0.23
C SER A 112 -12.09 -10.00 -1.57
N ILE A 113 -11.05 -9.44 -2.23
CA ILE A 113 -11.17 -8.83 -3.55
C ILE A 113 -10.37 -9.65 -4.54
N GLN A 114 -11.07 -10.34 -5.45
CA GLN A 114 -10.41 -11.02 -6.55
C GLN A 114 -9.98 -9.98 -7.60
N LYS A 115 -8.70 -9.59 -7.56
CA LYS A 115 -8.17 -8.51 -8.41
C LYS A 115 -8.37 -8.77 -9.92
N ALA A 116 -8.38 -10.05 -10.34
CA ALA A 116 -8.59 -10.44 -11.73
C ALA A 116 -9.97 -10.04 -12.26
N ASP A 117 -10.97 -9.84 -11.38
CA ASP A 117 -12.31 -9.39 -11.76
C ASP A 117 -12.38 -7.87 -11.99
N PHE A 118 -11.32 -7.13 -11.64
CA PHE A 118 -11.23 -5.67 -11.72
C PHE A 118 -9.95 -5.25 -12.46
N PRO A 119 -9.99 -5.15 -13.81
CA PRO A 119 -8.79 -4.89 -14.63
C PRO A 119 -8.02 -3.62 -14.21
N GLU A 120 -8.72 -2.52 -13.90
CA GLU A 120 -8.07 -1.27 -13.45
C GLU A 120 -7.36 -1.42 -12.09
N LEU A 121 -7.92 -2.22 -11.17
CA LEU A 121 -7.26 -2.54 -9.90
C LEU A 121 -6.03 -3.41 -10.14
N LEU A 122 -6.13 -4.40 -11.03
CA LEU A 122 -5.01 -5.27 -11.36
C LEU A 122 -3.83 -4.47 -11.95
N GLU A 123 -4.12 -3.53 -12.85
CA GLU A 123 -3.14 -2.61 -13.43
C GLU A 123 -2.48 -1.75 -12.33
N SER A 124 -3.28 -1.11 -11.47
CA SER A 124 -2.76 -0.29 -10.36
C SER A 124 -1.92 -1.11 -9.38
N ALA A 125 -2.34 -2.34 -9.08
CA ALA A 125 -1.57 -3.25 -8.21
C ALA A 125 -0.21 -3.63 -8.82
N GLY A 126 -0.12 -3.74 -10.15
CA GLY A 126 1.15 -3.95 -10.87
C GLY A 126 2.07 -2.73 -10.79
N GLY A 127 1.53 -1.52 -10.70
CA GLY A 127 2.31 -0.28 -10.78
C GLY A 127 3.42 -0.16 -9.73
N ALA A 128 3.14 -0.46 -8.46
CA ALA A 128 4.15 -0.44 -7.39
C ALA A 128 5.23 -1.50 -7.60
N PHE A 129 4.85 -2.69 -8.09
CA PHE A 129 5.77 -3.76 -8.41
C PHE A 129 6.67 -3.40 -9.60
N ASP A 130 6.11 -2.72 -10.62
CA ASP A 130 6.85 -2.22 -11.77
C ASP A 130 7.91 -1.17 -11.40
N VAL A 131 7.64 -0.31 -10.41
CA VAL A 131 8.63 0.62 -9.88
C VAL A 131 9.81 -0.14 -9.29
N LEU A 132 9.55 -1.18 -8.47
CA LEU A 132 10.59 -2.03 -7.90
C LEU A 132 11.40 -2.73 -9.01
N ALA A 133 10.73 -3.34 -9.98
CA ALA A 133 11.40 -4.06 -11.07
C ALA A 133 12.30 -3.15 -11.91
N LYS A 134 11.80 -1.98 -12.31
CA LYS A 134 12.60 -0.98 -13.07
C LYS A 134 13.81 -0.51 -12.28
N PHE A 135 13.65 -0.33 -10.97
CA PHE A 135 14.76 0.08 -10.12
C PHE A 135 15.84 -1.00 -9.98
N LEU A 136 15.44 -2.26 -9.80
CA LEU A 136 16.36 -3.39 -9.75
C LEU A 136 17.09 -3.60 -11.07
N MET A 137 16.43 -3.40 -12.22
CA MET A 137 17.11 -3.41 -13.53
C MET A 137 18.17 -2.31 -13.65
N ALA A 138 17.95 -1.14 -13.08
CA ALA A 138 18.93 -0.07 -13.06
C ALA A 138 20.12 -0.37 -12.13
N LEU A 139 19.87 -0.99 -10.97
CA LEU A 139 20.90 -1.41 -10.02
C LEU A 139 21.77 -2.57 -10.54
N PHE A 140 21.19 -3.48 -11.32
CA PHE A 140 21.83 -4.68 -11.82
C PHE A 140 21.80 -4.74 -13.35
N PRO A 141 22.62 -3.95 -14.06
CA PRO A 141 22.68 -3.98 -15.51
C PRO A 141 23.00 -5.39 -16.01
N GLY A 142 22.14 -5.92 -16.89
CA GLY A 142 22.29 -7.29 -17.43
C GLY A 142 21.61 -8.39 -16.60
N ILE A 143 20.86 -8.05 -15.55
CA ILE A 143 20.03 -9.01 -14.81
C ILE A 143 19.06 -9.71 -15.77
N ASN A 144 18.98 -11.03 -15.72
CA ASN A 144 17.99 -11.77 -16.50
C ASN A 144 16.62 -11.81 -15.83
N GLU A 145 15.59 -12.19 -16.58
CA GLU A 145 14.19 -12.17 -16.10
C GLU A 145 13.96 -13.03 -14.85
N ASN A 146 14.58 -14.22 -14.78
CA ASN A 146 14.44 -15.10 -13.62
C ASN A 146 15.08 -14.49 -12.35
N GLN A 147 16.27 -13.94 -12.48
CA GLN A 147 16.95 -13.25 -11.38
C GLN A 147 16.17 -12.00 -10.92
N LEU A 148 15.64 -11.22 -11.88
CA LEU A 148 14.81 -10.06 -11.58
C LEU A 148 13.56 -10.47 -10.78
N SER A 149 12.85 -11.50 -11.26
CA SER A 149 11.65 -12.01 -10.59
C SER A 149 11.94 -12.47 -9.16
N GLN A 150 13.05 -13.19 -8.95
CA GLN A 150 13.47 -13.64 -7.62
C GLN A 150 13.82 -12.47 -6.68
N LYS A 151 14.56 -11.46 -7.18
CA LYS A 151 14.87 -10.27 -6.39
C LYS A 151 13.61 -9.47 -6.07
N CYS A 152 12.72 -9.24 -7.04
CA CYS A 152 11.45 -8.58 -6.79
C CYS A 152 10.64 -9.30 -5.71
N MET A 153 10.48 -10.62 -5.82
CA MET A 153 9.73 -11.42 -4.85
C MET A 153 10.36 -11.38 -3.45
N LYS A 154 11.69 -11.48 -3.34
CA LYS A 154 12.41 -11.38 -2.08
C LYS A 154 12.14 -10.06 -1.37
N HIS A 155 12.32 -8.94 -2.08
CA HIS A 155 12.10 -7.61 -1.49
C HIS A 155 10.63 -7.39 -1.14
N TRP A 156 9.72 -7.78 -2.02
CA TRP A 156 8.29 -7.63 -1.77
C TRP A 156 7.84 -8.43 -0.54
N ALA A 157 8.21 -9.71 -0.45
CA ALA A 157 7.89 -10.56 0.70
C ALA A 157 8.47 -10.01 2.02
N MET A 158 9.71 -9.50 1.99
CA MET A 158 10.34 -8.87 3.15
C MET A 158 9.56 -7.64 3.61
N MET A 159 9.17 -6.76 2.69
CA MET A 159 8.45 -5.54 3.02
C MET A 159 7.06 -5.82 3.59
N HIS A 160 6.33 -6.80 3.03
CA HIS A 160 5.05 -7.26 3.59
C HIS A 160 5.21 -7.79 5.00
N GLY A 161 6.15 -8.71 5.20
CA GLY A 161 6.42 -9.28 6.52
C GLY A 161 6.82 -8.23 7.56
N LEU A 162 7.60 -7.23 7.15
CA LEU A 162 7.98 -6.12 8.03
C LEU A 162 6.80 -5.27 8.45
N ILE A 163 5.90 -4.92 7.53
CA ILE A 163 4.69 -4.13 7.87
C ILE A 163 3.86 -4.90 8.90
N ASP A 164 3.63 -6.19 8.68
CA ASP A 164 2.85 -7.03 9.61
C ASP A 164 3.51 -7.13 10.98
N LEU A 165 4.82 -7.42 11.03
CA LEU A 165 5.56 -7.54 12.28
C LEU A 165 5.67 -6.20 13.03
N LEU A 166 5.89 -5.11 12.31
CA LEU A 166 6.04 -3.79 12.92
C LEU A 166 4.73 -3.19 13.41
N ASP A 167 3.59 -3.63 12.88
CA ASP A 167 2.26 -3.22 13.37
C ASP A 167 1.88 -3.92 14.69
N LEU A 168 2.53 -5.04 15.05
CA LEU A 168 2.24 -5.73 16.29
C LEU A 168 2.53 -4.85 17.51
N LYS A 169 1.59 -4.84 18.46
CA LYS A 169 1.78 -4.21 19.77
C LYS A 169 2.70 -5.07 20.62
N ILE A 170 3.87 -4.55 20.92
CA ILE A 170 4.87 -5.25 21.74
C ILE A 170 4.97 -4.53 23.07
N ASP A 171 4.87 -5.28 24.16
CA ASP A 171 5.19 -4.77 25.47
C ASP A 171 6.69 -4.39 25.52
N PRO A 172 7.04 -3.13 25.80
CA PRO A 172 8.44 -2.71 25.92
C PRO A 172 9.23 -3.50 26.99
N ALA A 173 8.55 -4.11 27.96
CA ALA A 173 9.16 -4.97 28.95
C ALA A 173 9.44 -6.40 28.44
N ASN A 174 8.99 -6.75 27.24
CA ASN A 174 9.24 -8.06 26.63
C ASN A 174 10.74 -8.26 26.34
N LYS A 175 11.38 -9.14 27.14
CA LYS A 175 12.80 -9.47 27.03
C LYS A 175 13.09 -10.66 26.11
N SER A 176 12.08 -11.17 25.38
CA SER A 176 12.30 -12.23 24.40
C SER A 176 13.18 -11.79 23.24
N HIS A 177 13.90 -12.72 22.60
CA HIS A 177 14.68 -12.41 21.41
C HIS A 177 13.82 -11.81 20.30
N ALA A 178 12.60 -12.31 20.08
CA ALA A 178 11.67 -11.77 19.09
C ALA A 178 11.21 -10.34 19.45
N GLY A 179 10.84 -10.09 20.73
CA GLY A 179 10.46 -8.75 21.19
C GLY A 179 11.60 -7.74 21.02
N ASN A 180 12.83 -8.11 21.40
CA ASN A 180 14.00 -7.27 21.23
C ASN A 180 14.31 -7.00 19.75
N ALA A 181 14.20 -7.99 18.88
CA ALA A 181 14.41 -7.84 17.44
C ALA A 181 13.43 -6.81 16.87
N MET A 182 12.13 -6.95 17.14
CA MET A 182 11.11 -6.02 16.66
C MET A 182 11.28 -4.59 17.21
N ILE A 183 11.61 -4.45 18.52
CA ILE A 183 11.86 -3.15 19.14
C ILE A 183 13.06 -2.47 18.49
N ASN A 184 14.14 -3.21 18.26
CA ASN A 184 15.37 -2.65 17.66
C ASN A 184 15.12 -2.27 16.18
N THR A 185 14.43 -3.10 15.41
CA THR A 185 14.06 -2.78 14.03
C THR A 185 13.19 -1.53 13.96
N LYS A 186 12.19 -1.38 14.86
CA LYS A 186 11.38 -0.14 14.93
C LYS A 186 12.18 1.11 15.21
N LYS A 187 13.26 1.01 16.01
CA LYS A 187 14.10 2.17 16.37
C LYS A 187 14.91 2.69 15.18
N ASP A 188 15.37 1.80 14.32
CA ASP A 188 16.20 2.17 13.17
C ASP A 188 15.90 1.29 11.95
N LEU A 189 14.77 1.61 11.29
CA LEU A 189 14.35 0.95 10.06
C LEU A 189 15.36 1.13 8.93
N ARG A 190 16.05 2.28 8.91
CA ARG A 190 17.04 2.59 7.88
C ARG A 190 18.25 1.66 7.98
N ALA A 191 18.81 1.50 9.18
CA ALA A 191 19.92 0.58 9.41
C ALA A 191 19.52 -0.86 9.08
N PHE A 192 18.31 -1.29 9.51
CA PHE A 192 17.78 -2.61 9.21
C PHE A 192 17.68 -2.86 7.69
N LEU A 193 17.08 -1.93 6.94
CA LEU A 193 16.94 -2.08 5.49
C LEU A 193 18.30 -2.09 4.79
N LYS A 194 19.22 -1.22 5.21
CA LYS A 194 20.57 -1.15 4.64
C LYS A 194 21.34 -2.47 4.78
N GLU A 195 21.18 -3.15 5.92
CA GLU A 195 21.79 -4.46 6.16
C GLU A 195 21.08 -5.60 5.40
N SER A 196 19.74 -5.47 5.21
CA SER A 196 18.89 -6.52 4.63
C SER A 196 18.83 -6.48 3.10
N ILE A 197 19.19 -5.37 2.47
CA ILE A 197 19.21 -5.20 1.03
C ILE A 197 20.52 -5.77 0.51
N ASP A 198 20.48 -6.99 -0.04
CA ASP A 198 21.58 -7.59 -0.83
C ASP A 198 21.69 -6.86 -2.18
N LEU A 199 22.46 -5.80 -2.23
CA LEU A 199 22.78 -5.05 -3.42
C LEU A 199 24.03 -5.60 -4.08
#